data_93556d3ddf0f05e4039bb1ec9a5a661b
#
_entry.id   93556d3ddf0f05e4039bb1ec9a5a661b
#
_cell.length_a   1.000
_cell.length_b   1.000
_cell.length_c   1.000
_cell.angle_alpha   90.00
_cell.angle_beta   90.00
_cell.angle_gamma   90.00
#
_symmetry.space_group_name_H-M   'P 1'
#
loop_
_entity.id
_entity.type
_entity.pdbx_description
1 polymer ?
#
loop_
_entity_poly.entity_id
_entity_poly.type
_entity_poly.pdbx_seq_one_letter_code
_entity_poly.pdbx_strand_id
1 'polypeptide(L)'
;MRKAIGLFVLLLATLLGCRTPYEPEVPATELRVLVVEGYLDTEGLKSELKLSRTAPLGAASAFIPELRAKVVLKSAGGQVFPLQEAGLGTYIFEKNIDEKLSYVLEIELSSGERYVSGGLQPIVTPPILDAGFKRDEEGVEVFVSTQGNANADDFLWTFEETWIFRPRIRTAYIYVPDLKNVRDRKDAEQTSLCFKTEPSPGILLETSSRFKDQVVFQKTITEIPTGNERIMERYSILISQKGLASKDVPFWEILKKNTEDIGSIFSPLPSLIGGNIQSLDAAKSPVIGQVSLGVIRQKRIYINQVEVSPWNYLDPKFNDCAIGEEAVLAKDYQAIFGNGAVVPTIPLMVGTTIIGYYPSSRRCTDCSLYASKLKPTFWID
;
A
#
# COMPACT_ATOMS: atom_id res chain seq x y z
N MET A 1 32.81 -42.30 36.68
CA MET A 1 32.53 -40.85 36.69
C MET A 1 33.44 -40.03 35.76
N ARG A 2 34.75 -40.13 35.79
CA ARG A 2 35.67 -39.31 34.93
C ARG A 2 35.45 -39.47 33.41
N LYS A 3 35.14 -40.69 32.93
CA LYS A 3 34.88 -40.95 31.49
C LYS A 3 33.53 -40.35 31.00
N ALA A 4 32.51 -40.31 31.86
CA ALA A 4 31.22 -39.75 31.54
C ALA A 4 31.27 -38.21 31.46
N ILE A 5 32.08 -37.57 32.30
CA ILE A 5 32.30 -36.11 32.29
C ILE A 5 33.05 -35.70 31.01
N GLY A 6 34.06 -36.49 30.58
CA GLY A 6 34.78 -36.22 29.32
C GLY A 6 33.89 -36.30 28.10
N LEU A 7 32.94 -37.26 28.04
CA LEU A 7 32.00 -37.40 26.96
C LEU A 7 30.98 -36.26 26.92
N PHE A 8 30.55 -35.76 28.08
CA PHE A 8 29.62 -34.65 28.22
C PHE A 8 30.25 -33.31 27.78
N VAL A 9 31.53 -33.09 28.14
CA VAL A 9 32.29 -31.91 27.72
C VAL A 9 32.53 -31.91 26.21
N LEU A 10 32.82 -33.10 25.63
CA LEU A 10 32.99 -33.22 24.18
C LEU A 10 31.68 -32.95 23.44
N LEU A 11 30.55 -33.41 23.96
CA LEU A 11 29.22 -33.17 23.40
C LEU A 11 28.81 -31.66 23.48
N LEU A 12 29.20 -31.00 24.58
CA LEU A 12 28.95 -29.56 24.76
C LEU A 12 29.80 -28.70 23.81
N ALA A 13 31.02 -29.12 23.50
CA ALA A 13 31.93 -28.43 22.58
C ALA A 13 31.45 -28.47 21.12
N THR A 14 30.69 -29.49 20.74
CA THR A 14 30.09 -29.56 19.39
C THR A 14 28.86 -28.65 19.19
N LEU A 15 28.27 -28.14 20.26
CA LEU A 15 27.13 -27.21 20.22
C LEU A 15 27.56 -25.75 20.09
N LEU A 16 28.86 -25.45 20.23
CA LEU A 16 29.41 -24.09 20.07
C LEU A 16 29.88 -23.78 18.64
N GLY A 17 29.35 -24.48 17.63
CA GLY A 17 29.58 -24.15 16.24
C GLY A 17 29.03 -22.74 15.94
N CYS A 18 29.94 -21.77 15.76
CA CYS A 18 29.58 -20.47 15.24
C CYS A 18 28.87 -20.65 13.88
N ARG A 19 27.58 -20.34 13.80
CA ARG A 19 26.90 -20.17 12.55
C ARG A 19 27.32 -18.80 12.00
N THR A 20 28.34 -18.77 11.15
CA THR A 20 28.56 -17.61 10.28
C THR A 20 27.42 -17.56 9.29
N PRO A 21 26.73 -16.42 9.13
CA PRO A 21 25.78 -16.26 8.04
C PRO A 21 26.54 -16.57 6.74
N TYR A 22 26.00 -17.47 5.95
CA TYR A 22 26.51 -17.71 4.60
C TYR A 22 26.03 -16.55 3.74
N GLU A 23 26.92 -15.62 3.43
CA GLU A 23 26.72 -14.60 2.40
C GLU A 23 27.25 -15.17 1.08
N PRO A 24 26.39 -15.67 0.18
CA PRO A 24 26.86 -16.09 -1.12
C PRO A 24 27.46 -14.88 -1.85
N GLU A 25 28.66 -15.04 -2.42
CA GLU A 25 29.19 -14.08 -3.39
C GLU A 25 28.27 -14.11 -4.61
N VAL A 26 27.28 -13.23 -4.64
CA VAL A 26 26.47 -13.01 -5.82
C VAL A 26 27.36 -12.23 -6.79
N PRO A 27 27.68 -12.78 -7.99
CA PRO A 27 28.39 -12.02 -9.00
C PRO A 27 27.66 -10.68 -9.17
N ALA A 28 28.36 -9.58 -9.03
CA ALA A 28 27.82 -8.25 -9.24
C ALA A 28 27.58 -8.02 -10.74
N THR A 29 26.70 -8.80 -11.34
CA THR A 29 26.07 -8.46 -12.60
C THR A 29 25.08 -7.36 -12.25
N GLU A 30 25.50 -6.11 -12.39
CA GLU A 30 24.63 -4.93 -12.28
C GLU A 30 23.61 -4.89 -13.44
N LEU A 31 22.86 -5.94 -13.62
CA LEU A 31 21.73 -5.94 -14.54
C LEU A 31 20.61 -5.10 -13.91
N ARG A 32 20.66 -3.81 -14.16
CA ARG A 32 19.57 -2.89 -13.87
C ARG A 32 18.45 -3.10 -14.89
N VAL A 33 17.66 -4.13 -14.68
CA VAL A 33 16.54 -4.48 -15.55
C VAL A 33 15.47 -3.41 -15.44
N LEU A 34 14.99 -2.91 -16.57
CA LEU A 34 13.81 -2.02 -16.57
C LEU A 34 12.57 -2.82 -16.16
N VAL A 35 11.79 -2.26 -15.25
CA VAL A 35 10.50 -2.80 -14.80
C VAL A 35 9.42 -1.81 -15.23
N VAL A 36 8.41 -2.31 -15.96
CA VAL A 36 7.30 -1.53 -16.50
C VAL A 36 5.99 -2.13 -16.01
N GLU A 37 5.23 -1.38 -15.23
CA GLU A 37 3.97 -1.85 -14.64
C GLU A 37 2.86 -0.83 -14.88
N GLY A 38 1.71 -1.28 -15.39
CA GLY A 38 0.58 -0.38 -15.52
C GLY A 38 -0.66 -1.02 -16.12
N TYR A 39 -1.78 -0.46 -15.73
CA TYR A 39 -3.07 -0.66 -16.39
C TYR A 39 -3.63 0.72 -16.70
N LEU A 40 -3.76 1.05 -17.99
CA LEU A 40 -4.21 2.35 -18.46
C LEU A 40 -5.72 2.30 -18.71
N ASP A 41 -6.43 3.28 -18.17
CA ASP A 41 -7.87 3.39 -18.32
C ASP A 41 -8.25 4.06 -19.64
N THR A 42 -9.30 3.56 -20.29
CA THR A 42 -9.76 4.06 -21.60
C THR A 42 -10.89 5.07 -21.51
N GLU A 43 -11.60 5.16 -20.37
CA GLU A 43 -12.73 6.09 -20.16
C GLU A 43 -12.30 7.40 -19.48
N GLY A 44 -10.99 7.64 -19.29
CA GLY A 44 -10.46 8.89 -18.72
C GLY A 44 -10.30 8.89 -17.21
N LEU A 45 -10.45 7.75 -16.55
CA LEU A 45 -10.06 7.61 -15.15
C LEU A 45 -8.54 7.77 -15.04
N LYS A 46 -8.10 8.56 -14.06
CA LYS A 46 -6.67 8.69 -13.76
C LYS A 46 -6.06 7.31 -13.49
N SER A 47 -5.11 6.93 -14.31
CA SER A 47 -4.39 5.66 -14.23
C SER A 47 -2.88 5.90 -14.30
N GLU A 48 -2.09 4.94 -13.81
CA GLU A 48 -0.67 5.09 -13.59
C GLU A 48 0.13 4.01 -14.32
N LEU A 49 1.21 4.43 -14.94
CA LEU A 49 2.29 3.57 -15.38
C LEU A 49 3.51 3.83 -14.48
N LYS A 50 4.12 2.78 -13.96
CA LYS A 50 5.34 2.87 -13.16
C LYS A 50 6.53 2.36 -13.95
N LEU A 51 7.60 3.14 -13.95
CA LEU A 51 8.89 2.79 -14.52
C LEU A 51 9.94 2.78 -13.41
N SER A 52 10.61 1.66 -13.25
CA SER A 52 11.68 1.51 -12.28
C SER A 52 12.76 0.58 -12.80
N ARG A 53 13.90 0.53 -12.11
CA ARG A 53 14.94 -0.47 -12.32
C ARG A 53 15.08 -1.36 -11.12
N THR A 54 15.42 -2.61 -11.34
CA THR A 54 15.78 -3.52 -10.26
C THR A 54 16.98 -2.98 -9.50
N ALA A 55 16.94 -3.15 -8.18
CA ALA A 55 18.05 -2.81 -7.29
C ALA A 55 18.86 -4.07 -6.90
N PRO A 56 20.15 -3.95 -6.58
CA PRO A 56 20.93 -5.04 -6.04
C PRO A 56 20.33 -5.57 -4.73
N LEU A 57 20.52 -6.85 -4.46
CA LEU A 57 20.15 -7.45 -3.16
C LEU A 57 20.90 -6.72 -2.03
N GLY A 58 20.16 -6.34 -0.98
CA GLY A 58 20.70 -5.58 0.15
C GLY A 58 20.76 -4.07 -0.04
N ALA A 59 20.29 -3.52 -1.16
CA ALA A 59 20.11 -2.08 -1.32
C ALA A 59 19.04 -1.53 -0.37
N ALA A 60 19.18 -0.27 0.04
CA ALA A 60 18.23 0.40 0.92
C ALA A 60 16.81 0.52 0.32
N SER A 61 16.68 0.43 -1.00
CA SER A 61 15.41 0.43 -1.74
C SER A 61 15.36 -0.77 -2.66
N ALA A 62 14.21 -1.43 -2.72
CA ALA A 62 13.98 -2.58 -3.60
C ALA A 62 13.93 -2.20 -5.10
N PHE A 63 13.73 -0.92 -5.42
CA PHE A 63 13.65 -0.43 -6.81
C PHE A 63 14.24 0.99 -6.92
N ILE A 64 14.69 1.33 -8.13
CA ILE A 64 15.21 2.66 -8.47
C ILE A 64 14.22 3.28 -9.47
N PRO A 65 13.56 4.41 -9.16
CA PRO A 65 12.60 5.02 -10.08
C PRO A 65 13.30 5.51 -11.36
N GLU A 66 12.67 5.25 -12.50
CA GLU A 66 13.13 5.77 -13.80
C GLU A 66 12.42 7.10 -14.09
N LEU A 67 13.19 8.18 -14.14
CA LEU A 67 12.70 9.54 -14.26
C LEU A 67 12.97 10.11 -15.66
N ARG A 68 12.18 11.12 -16.03
CA ARG A 68 12.34 11.88 -17.28
C ARG A 68 12.26 11.01 -18.54
N ALA A 69 11.54 9.90 -18.48
CA ALA A 69 11.23 9.13 -19.67
C ALA A 69 10.13 9.83 -20.49
N LYS A 70 10.23 9.72 -21.79
CA LYS A 70 9.13 10.10 -22.69
C LYS A 70 8.28 8.85 -22.91
N VAL A 71 7.04 8.89 -22.42
CA VAL A 71 6.10 7.78 -22.52
C VAL A 71 4.91 8.22 -23.33
N VAL A 72 4.58 7.48 -24.38
CA VAL A 72 3.45 7.79 -25.26
C VAL A 72 2.66 6.52 -25.61
N LEU A 73 1.34 6.64 -25.58
CA LEU A 73 0.43 5.64 -26.13
C LEU A 73 0.04 6.06 -27.54
N LYS A 74 0.24 5.20 -28.54
CA LYS A 74 -0.09 5.45 -29.94
C LYS A 74 -1.21 4.54 -30.41
N SER A 75 -2.23 5.09 -31.04
CA SER A 75 -3.27 4.29 -31.69
C SER A 75 -2.84 3.79 -33.05
N ALA A 76 -3.46 2.71 -33.54
CA ALA A 76 -3.31 2.24 -34.90
C ALA A 76 -3.73 3.31 -35.94
N GLY A 77 -4.59 4.27 -35.57
CA GLY A 77 -4.99 5.40 -36.37
C GLY A 77 -3.99 6.58 -36.37
N GLY A 78 -2.84 6.45 -35.70
CA GLY A 78 -1.78 7.46 -35.69
C GLY A 78 -1.95 8.56 -34.64
N GLN A 79 -2.98 8.49 -33.80
CA GLN A 79 -3.13 9.42 -32.66
C GLN A 79 -2.08 9.11 -31.58
N VAL A 80 -1.55 10.16 -30.96
CA VAL A 80 -0.51 10.07 -29.93
C VAL A 80 -1.00 10.68 -28.63
N PHE A 81 -0.92 9.91 -27.55
CA PHE A 81 -1.35 10.32 -26.22
C PHE A 81 -0.15 10.25 -25.26
N PRO A 82 0.47 11.41 -24.92
CA PRO A 82 1.57 11.44 -23.98
C PRO A 82 1.09 11.19 -22.54
N LEU A 83 1.85 10.44 -21.78
CA LEU A 83 1.71 10.31 -20.34
C LEU A 83 2.52 11.41 -19.65
N GLN A 84 2.03 11.89 -18.51
CA GLN A 84 2.66 12.97 -17.74
C GLN A 84 3.41 12.40 -16.54
N GLU A 85 4.69 12.76 -16.40
CA GLU A 85 5.47 12.36 -15.23
C GLU A 85 4.95 13.05 -13.95
N ALA A 86 4.68 12.27 -12.92
CA ALA A 86 4.24 12.72 -11.59
C ALA A 86 5.32 12.55 -10.51
N GLY A 87 6.53 12.14 -10.89
CA GLY A 87 7.66 11.88 -9.99
C GLY A 87 7.74 10.42 -9.53
N LEU A 88 8.87 10.06 -8.93
CA LEU A 88 9.15 8.71 -8.43
C LEU A 88 8.94 7.59 -9.46
N GLY A 89 9.17 7.87 -10.75
CA GLY A 89 8.96 6.91 -11.84
C GLY A 89 7.51 6.65 -12.20
N THR A 90 6.58 7.47 -11.73
CA THR A 90 5.15 7.37 -12.02
C THR A 90 4.77 8.30 -13.19
N TYR A 91 4.05 7.75 -14.16
CA TYR A 91 3.55 8.44 -15.36
C TYR A 91 2.03 8.32 -15.42
N ILE A 92 1.34 9.43 -15.45
CA ILE A 92 -0.13 9.51 -15.40
C ILE A 92 -0.72 9.48 -16.78
N PHE A 93 -1.76 8.67 -16.95
CA PHE A 93 -2.64 8.65 -18.09
C PHE A 93 -4.07 8.96 -17.64
N GLU A 94 -4.67 9.98 -18.26
CA GLU A 94 -6.03 10.44 -17.94
C GLU A 94 -6.65 10.96 -19.23
N LYS A 95 -6.98 10.03 -20.15
CA LYS A 95 -7.55 10.33 -21.47
C LYS A 95 -8.65 9.35 -21.80
N ASN A 96 -9.72 9.87 -22.39
CA ASN A 96 -10.74 9.06 -23.05
C ASN A 96 -10.25 8.70 -24.45
N ILE A 97 -10.20 7.42 -24.76
CA ILE A 97 -9.69 6.90 -26.04
C ILE A 97 -10.63 5.85 -26.63
N ASP A 98 -10.55 5.61 -27.93
CA ASP A 98 -11.42 4.66 -28.62
C ASP A 98 -11.08 3.21 -28.29
N GLU A 99 -12.00 2.50 -27.64
CA GLU A 99 -11.84 1.11 -27.21
C GLU A 99 -11.78 0.11 -28.37
N LYS A 100 -12.13 0.52 -29.59
CA LYS A 100 -12.15 -0.34 -30.77
C LYS A 100 -10.81 -0.36 -31.50
N LEU A 101 -9.92 0.57 -31.17
CA LEU A 101 -8.60 0.67 -31.79
C LEU A 101 -7.56 -0.16 -31.00
N SER A 102 -6.55 -0.62 -31.73
CA SER A 102 -5.34 -1.19 -31.11
C SER A 102 -4.34 -0.08 -30.81
N TYR A 103 -3.57 -0.25 -29.75
CA TYR A 103 -2.59 0.72 -29.28
C TYR A 103 -1.23 0.07 -29.08
N VAL A 104 -0.19 0.91 -29.05
CA VAL A 104 1.17 0.54 -28.69
C VAL A 104 1.72 1.57 -27.72
N LEU A 105 2.32 1.12 -26.63
CA LEU A 105 3.03 1.98 -25.70
C LEU A 105 4.49 2.07 -26.14
N GLU A 106 5.01 3.28 -26.30
CA GLU A 106 6.41 3.55 -26.56
C GLU A 106 7.03 4.28 -25.38
N ILE A 107 8.21 3.86 -24.97
CA ILE A 107 9.00 4.42 -23.88
C ILE A 107 10.37 4.76 -24.40
N GLU A 108 10.80 6.01 -24.23
CA GLU A 108 12.15 6.49 -24.49
C GLU A 108 12.72 7.02 -23.19
N LEU A 109 13.74 6.34 -22.67
CA LEU A 109 14.39 6.73 -21.42
C LEU A 109 15.31 7.93 -21.61
N SER A 110 15.62 8.62 -20.53
CA SER A 110 16.60 9.74 -20.54
C SER A 110 18.01 9.30 -20.98
N SER A 111 18.32 8.02 -20.88
CA SER A 111 19.56 7.40 -21.40
C SER A 111 19.58 7.22 -22.91
N GLY A 112 18.42 7.36 -23.59
CA GLY A 112 18.24 7.08 -25.01
C GLY A 112 17.78 5.65 -25.32
N GLU A 113 17.69 4.77 -24.34
CA GLU A 113 17.13 3.40 -24.51
C GLU A 113 15.65 3.48 -24.88
N ARG A 114 15.20 2.64 -25.81
CA ARG A 114 13.83 2.64 -26.32
C ARG A 114 13.18 1.28 -26.15
N TYR A 115 11.93 1.32 -25.72
CA TYR A 115 11.10 0.14 -25.48
C TYR A 115 9.73 0.31 -26.11
N VAL A 116 9.11 -0.80 -26.46
CA VAL A 116 7.79 -0.83 -27.09
C VAL A 116 6.97 -1.98 -26.50
N SER A 117 5.68 -1.76 -26.31
CA SER A 117 4.76 -2.84 -25.98
C SER A 117 4.38 -3.66 -27.23
N GLY A 118 3.93 -4.88 -27.02
CA GLY A 118 3.08 -5.56 -28.01
C GLY A 118 1.79 -4.77 -28.27
N GLY A 119 1.00 -5.21 -29.23
CA GLY A 119 -0.30 -4.62 -29.51
C GLY A 119 -1.23 -4.74 -28.29
N LEU A 120 -1.70 -3.60 -27.79
CA LEU A 120 -2.64 -3.47 -26.68
C LEU A 120 -4.06 -3.32 -27.25
N GLN A 121 -4.91 -4.30 -26.99
CA GLN A 121 -6.34 -4.21 -27.27
C GLN A 121 -7.06 -3.80 -26.01
N PRO A 122 -7.86 -2.71 -26.01
CA PRO A 122 -8.65 -2.33 -24.86
C PRO A 122 -9.63 -3.42 -24.43
N ILE A 123 -9.71 -3.65 -23.13
CA ILE A 123 -10.63 -4.61 -22.54
C ILE A 123 -11.75 -3.84 -21.85
N VAL A 124 -12.98 -4.06 -22.31
CA VAL A 124 -14.16 -3.49 -21.65
C VAL A 124 -14.51 -4.35 -20.45
N THR A 125 -13.99 -3.96 -19.30
CA THR A 125 -14.21 -4.67 -18.03
C THR A 125 -15.69 -4.66 -17.65
N PRO A 126 -16.31 -5.81 -17.39
CA PRO A 126 -17.67 -5.89 -16.89
C PRO A 126 -17.85 -5.13 -15.57
N PRO A 127 -19.07 -4.67 -15.25
CA PRO A 127 -19.33 -3.95 -14.01
C PRO A 127 -19.18 -4.85 -12.78
N ILE A 128 -18.82 -4.22 -11.64
CA ILE A 128 -18.95 -4.84 -10.32
C ILE A 128 -20.46 -4.92 -10.03
N LEU A 129 -20.99 -6.13 -9.93
CA LEU A 129 -22.42 -6.36 -9.68
C LEU A 129 -22.77 -6.07 -8.22
N ASP A 130 -21.91 -6.51 -7.30
CA ASP A 130 -22.09 -6.31 -5.87
C ASP A 130 -20.72 -6.14 -5.19
N ALA A 131 -20.69 -5.32 -4.14
CA ALA A 131 -19.54 -5.18 -3.25
C ALA A 131 -20.03 -4.81 -1.86
N GLY A 132 -19.56 -5.53 -0.88
CA GLY A 132 -20.00 -5.38 0.50
C GLY A 132 -19.03 -6.03 1.48
N PHE A 133 -19.51 -6.25 2.68
CA PHE A 133 -18.76 -6.92 3.73
C PHE A 133 -19.63 -7.91 4.51
N LYS A 134 -18.97 -8.87 5.12
CA LYS A 134 -19.57 -9.81 6.08
C LYS A 134 -18.80 -9.70 7.40
N ARG A 135 -19.50 -9.87 8.51
CA ARG A 135 -18.95 -9.91 9.86
C ARG A 135 -19.09 -11.32 10.44
N ASP A 136 -17.98 -11.88 10.91
CA ASP A 136 -17.96 -13.14 11.68
C ASP A 136 -17.12 -12.99 12.96
N GLU A 137 -16.80 -14.09 13.64
CA GLU A 137 -16.01 -14.08 14.87
C GLU A 137 -14.55 -13.68 14.63
N GLU A 138 -13.98 -13.99 13.47
CA GLU A 138 -12.59 -13.72 13.11
C GLU A 138 -12.38 -12.27 12.69
N GLY A 139 -13.38 -11.65 12.04
CA GLY A 139 -13.22 -10.28 11.57
C GLY A 139 -14.29 -9.82 10.59
N VAL A 140 -13.87 -8.99 9.68
CA VAL A 140 -14.67 -8.49 8.56
C VAL A 140 -14.04 -8.93 7.26
N GLU A 141 -14.80 -9.66 6.45
CA GLU A 141 -14.46 -10.00 5.07
C GLU A 141 -15.10 -8.99 4.12
N VAL A 142 -14.29 -8.32 3.31
CA VAL A 142 -14.77 -7.47 2.20
C VAL A 142 -14.79 -8.29 0.92
N PHE A 143 -15.88 -8.23 0.18
CA PHE A 143 -16.06 -9.04 -1.03
C PHE A 143 -16.56 -8.23 -2.23
N VAL A 144 -16.38 -8.80 -3.43
CA VAL A 144 -17.00 -8.36 -4.68
C VAL A 144 -17.65 -9.51 -5.41
N SER A 145 -18.68 -9.20 -6.20
CA SER A 145 -19.27 -10.11 -7.18
C SER A 145 -19.23 -9.46 -8.55
N THR A 146 -18.91 -10.23 -9.56
CA THR A 146 -18.89 -9.78 -10.96
C THR A 146 -19.28 -10.94 -11.88
N GLN A 147 -19.61 -10.61 -13.13
CA GLN A 147 -19.89 -11.61 -14.15
C GLN A 147 -19.01 -11.35 -15.37
N GLY A 148 -18.27 -12.36 -15.79
CA GLY A 148 -17.48 -12.31 -17.01
C GLY A 148 -18.33 -12.40 -18.27
N ASN A 149 -17.68 -12.21 -19.39
CA ASN A 149 -18.25 -12.40 -20.71
C ASN A 149 -17.15 -12.92 -21.66
N ALA A 150 -17.51 -13.20 -22.92
CA ALA A 150 -16.59 -13.78 -23.91
C ALA A 150 -15.32 -12.91 -24.18
N ASN A 151 -15.34 -11.61 -23.83
CA ASN A 151 -14.22 -10.68 -24.08
C ASN A 151 -13.43 -10.33 -22.82
N ALA A 152 -13.98 -10.63 -21.63
CA ALA A 152 -13.37 -10.33 -20.35
C ALA A 152 -13.89 -11.30 -19.29
N ASP A 153 -13.19 -12.37 -19.08
CA ASP A 153 -13.50 -13.44 -18.12
C ASP A 153 -12.41 -13.62 -17.05
N ASP A 154 -11.26 -12.98 -17.23
CA ASP A 154 -10.17 -12.92 -16.28
C ASP A 154 -10.09 -11.54 -15.62
N PHE A 155 -9.95 -11.50 -14.30
CA PHE A 155 -10.00 -10.27 -13.52
C PHE A 155 -8.79 -10.12 -12.61
N LEU A 156 -8.32 -8.87 -12.53
CA LEU A 156 -7.36 -8.38 -11.55
C LEU A 156 -8.03 -7.32 -10.68
N TRP A 157 -8.00 -7.50 -9.36
CA TRP A 157 -8.43 -6.46 -8.43
C TRP A 157 -7.24 -5.84 -7.72
N THR A 158 -7.32 -4.53 -7.58
CA THR A 158 -6.51 -3.74 -6.67
C THR A 158 -7.45 -2.93 -5.79
N PHE A 159 -6.99 -2.52 -4.61
CA PHE A 159 -7.79 -1.68 -3.75
C PHE A 159 -6.94 -0.65 -3.02
N GLU A 160 -7.60 0.39 -2.54
CA GLU A 160 -7.02 1.40 -1.66
C GLU A 160 -7.90 1.50 -0.42
N GLU A 161 -7.31 1.26 0.73
CA GLU A 161 -7.95 1.37 2.03
C GLU A 161 -7.69 2.74 2.63
N THR A 162 -8.70 3.33 3.26
CA THR A 162 -8.55 4.59 4.01
C THR A 162 -9.40 4.51 5.26
N TRP A 163 -8.84 4.89 6.41
CA TRP A 163 -9.58 4.86 7.67
C TRP A 163 -9.24 6.04 8.58
N ILE A 164 -10.16 6.36 9.47
CA ILE A 164 -9.92 7.32 10.54
C ILE A 164 -8.94 6.70 11.53
N PHE A 165 -7.86 7.43 11.82
CA PHE A 165 -6.90 7.10 12.84
C PHE A 165 -6.93 8.13 13.97
N ARG A 166 -7.11 7.65 15.19
CA ARG A 166 -7.12 8.46 16.41
C ARG A 166 -5.94 8.10 17.30
N PRO A 167 -5.29 9.09 17.93
CA PRO A 167 -4.29 8.79 18.94
C PRO A 167 -4.94 8.19 20.18
N ARG A 168 -4.18 7.45 20.97
CA ARG A 168 -4.68 6.79 22.20
C ARG A 168 -5.22 7.79 23.23
N ILE A 169 -4.57 8.95 23.33
CA ILE A 169 -4.94 10.04 24.25
C ILE A 169 -5.26 11.28 23.42
N ARG A 170 -6.44 11.82 23.61
CA ARG A 170 -6.85 13.06 22.93
C ARG A 170 -6.52 14.25 23.81
N THR A 171 -6.07 15.35 23.20
CA THR A 171 -5.85 16.61 23.92
C THR A 171 -6.32 17.79 23.10
N ALA A 172 -7.02 18.70 23.78
CA ALA A 172 -7.41 19.99 23.22
C ALA A 172 -6.33 21.07 23.43
N TYR A 173 -5.24 20.77 24.13
CA TYR A 173 -4.26 21.75 24.59
C TYR A 173 -2.95 21.67 23.84
N ILE A 174 -2.26 22.82 23.76
CA ILE A 174 -0.93 22.96 23.18
C ILE A 174 -0.09 23.96 23.97
N TYR A 175 1.19 23.63 24.19
CA TYR A 175 2.16 24.61 24.66
C TYR A 175 2.63 25.48 23.52
N VAL A 176 2.64 26.81 23.72
CA VAL A 176 3.08 27.79 22.73
C VAL A 176 4.37 28.46 23.26
N PRO A 177 5.53 28.20 22.63
CA PRO A 177 6.81 28.74 23.12
C PRO A 177 6.85 30.26 23.26
N ASP A 178 6.30 31.00 22.29
CA ASP A 178 6.26 32.47 22.30
C ASP A 178 5.48 33.05 23.46
N LEU A 179 4.42 32.36 23.87
CA LEU A 179 3.59 32.75 25.01
C LEU A 179 4.13 32.19 26.34
N LYS A 180 5.07 31.26 26.28
CA LYS A 180 5.54 30.44 27.43
C LYS A 180 4.38 29.85 28.25
N ASN A 181 3.28 29.53 27.55
CA ASN A 181 2.04 29.10 28.17
C ASN A 181 1.31 28.02 27.36
N VAL A 182 0.40 27.32 28.02
CA VAL A 182 -0.53 26.37 27.40
C VAL A 182 -1.83 27.08 27.07
N ARG A 183 -2.41 26.77 25.91
CA ARG A 183 -3.73 27.21 25.49
C ARG A 183 -4.47 26.12 24.72
N ASP A 184 -5.74 26.37 24.42
CA ASP A 184 -6.50 25.53 23.51
C ASP A 184 -5.88 25.49 22.11
N ARG A 185 -5.96 24.32 21.48
CA ARG A 185 -5.55 24.15 20.08
C ARG A 185 -6.56 24.84 19.17
N LYS A 186 -6.07 25.52 18.15
CA LYS A 186 -6.88 25.95 17.00
C LYS A 186 -7.22 24.76 16.12
N ASP A 187 -8.22 24.86 15.26
CA ASP A 187 -8.62 23.77 14.35
C ASP A 187 -7.47 23.22 13.51
N ALA A 188 -6.63 24.11 12.95
CA ALA A 188 -5.45 23.70 12.18
C ALA A 188 -4.36 22.98 12.98
N GLU A 189 -4.39 23.13 14.32
CA GLU A 189 -3.43 22.52 15.24
C GLU A 189 -3.94 21.19 15.82
N GLN A 190 -5.19 20.80 15.53
CA GLN A 190 -5.74 19.54 16.02
C GLN A 190 -4.95 18.34 15.52
N THR A 191 -4.71 17.40 16.41
CA THR A 191 -3.94 16.18 16.18
C THR A 191 -4.67 14.92 16.62
N SER A 192 -5.98 15.03 16.82
CA SER A 192 -6.83 13.95 17.32
C SER A 192 -7.62 13.23 16.23
N LEU A 193 -7.56 13.70 14.98
CA LEU A 193 -8.22 13.12 13.82
C LEU A 193 -7.27 13.13 12.63
N CYS A 194 -6.92 11.96 12.16
CA CYS A 194 -6.10 11.77 10.96
C CYS A 194 -6.70 10.66 10.10
N PHE A 195 -6.19 10.54 8.88
CA PHE A 195 -6.59 9.53 7.90
C PHE A 195 -5.35 8.76 7.47
N LYS A 196 -5.38 7.43 7.60
CA LYS A 196 -4.39 6.54 7.00
C LYS A 196 -4.91 6.06 5.66
N THR A 197 -4.03 5.95 4.68
CA THR A 197 -4.34 5.38 3.36
C THR A 197 -3.25 4.38 3.01
N GLU A 198 -3.66 3.16 2.63
CA GLU A 198 -2.77 2.09 2.23
C GLU A 198 -3.28 1.40 0.96
N PRO A 199 -2.41 1.12 -0.03
CA PRO A 199 -2.77 0.35 -1.21
C PRO A 199 -2.83 -1.15 -0.88
N SER A 200 -3.46 -1.92 -1.78
CA SER A 200 -3.49 -3.39 -1.69
C SER A 200 -2.08 -3.98 -1.63
N PRO A 201 -1.80 -4.89 -0.69
CA PRO A 201 -0.47 -5.48 -0.52
C PRO A 201 -0.17 -6.59 -1.52
N GLY A 202 -1.17 -7.19 -2.15
CA GLY A 202 -1.04 -8.39 -2.97
C GLY A 202 -1.75 -8.31 -4.32
N ILE A 203 -1.61 -9.36 -5.12
CA ILE A 203 -2.20 -9.53 -6.43
C ILE A 203 -3.43 -10.43 -6.31
N LEU A 204 -4.61 -9.88 -6.57
CA LEU A 204 -5.88 -10.59 -6.51
C LEU A 204 -6.35 -10.93 -7.93
N LEU A 205 -6.33 -12.22 -8.27
CA LEU A 205 -6.74 -12.75 -9.56
C LEU A 205 -7.89 -13.72 -9.40
N GLU A 206 -8.76 -13.75 -10.41
CA GLU A 206 -9.78 -14.78 -10.56
C GLU A 206 -10.23 -14.86 -12.02
N THR A 207 -10.57 -16.09 -12.45
CA THR A 207 -11.25 -16.30 -13.73
C THR A 207 -12.70 -16.67 -13.52
N SER A 208 -13.60 -16.05 -14.28
CA SER A 208 -15.01 -16.36 -14.23
C SER A 208 -15.40 -17.58 -15.08
N SER A 209 -14.57 -17.94 -16.06
CA SER A 209 -14.84 -19.02 -17.03
C SER A 209 -15.04 -20.40 -16.38
N ARG A 210 -14.49 -20.62 -15.18
CA ARG A 210 -14.63 -21.87 -14.42
C ARG A 210 -15.92 -21.96 -13.59
N PHE A 211 -16.68 -20.86 -13.50
CA PHE A 211 -17.90 -20.81 -12.72
C PHE A 211 -19.15 -20.89 -13.60
N LYS A 212 -20.23 -21.39 -13.02
CA LYS A 212 -21.53 -21.40 -13.69
C LYS A 212 -21.96 -19.97 -14.04
N ASP A 213 -22.46 -19.80 -15.25
CA ASP A 213 -22.91 -18.51 -15.79
C ASP A 213 -21.80 -17.42 -15.78
N GLN A 214 -20.52 -17.82 -15.68
CA GLN A 214 -19.36 -16.94 -15.55
C GLN A 214 -19.46 -15.93 -14.38
N VAL A 215 -20.12 -16.32 -13.30
CA VAL A 215 -20.31 -15.47 -12.11
C VAL A 215 -19.23 -15.77 -11.08
N VAL A 216 -18.41 -14.76 -10.78
CA VAL A 216 -17.57 -14.74 -9.59
C VAL A 216 -18.40 -14.19 -8.44
N PHE A 217 -18.82 -15.07 -7.55
CA PHE A 217 -19.71 -14.72 -6.45
C PHE A 217 -18.93 -14.50 -5.16
N GLN A 218 -19.04 -13.32 -4.60
CA GLN A 218 -18.46 -12.92 -3.30
C GLN A 218 -16.97 -13.28 -3.15
N LYS A 219 -16.17 -12.88 -4.14
CA LYS A 219 -14.71 -13.02 -4.07
C LYS A 219 -14.15 -12.13 -2.96
N THR A 220 -13.46 -12.73 -2.00
CA THR A 220 -12.75 -12.01 -0.94
C THR A 220 -11.71 -11.07 -1.51
N ILE A 221 -11.78 -9.80 -1.14
CA ILE A 221 -10.83 -8.74 -1.50
C ILE A 221 -9.82 -8.51 -0.38
N THR A 222 -10.29 -8.39 0.86
CA THR A 222 -9.43 -8.27 2.05
C THR A 222 -10.17 -8.78 3.28
N GLU A 223 -9.40 -9.23 4.25
CA GLU A 223 -9.88 -9.63 5.57
C GLU A 223 -9.30 -8.67 6.61
N ILE A 224 -10.15 -8.22 7.52
CA ILE A 224 -9.79 -7.30 8.59
C ILE A 224 -10.05 -8.00 9.92
N PRO A 225 -9.01 -8.47 10.61
CA PRO A 225 -9.17 -9.20 11.87
C PRO A 225 -9.91 -8.39 12.93
N THR A 226 -10.68 -9.05 13.79
CA THR A 226 -11.39 -8.44 14.92
C THR A 226 -10.44 -7.58 15.75
N GLY A 227 -10.85 -6.35 16.07
CA GLY A 227 -10.04 -5.41 16.85
C GLY A 227 -8.93 -4.69 16.09
N ASN A 228 -8.86 -4.85 14.77
CA ASN A 228 -7.89 -4.11 13.95
C ASN A 228 -8.19 -2.61 13.92
N GLU A 229 -7.14 -1.78 13.82
CA GLU A 229 -7.26 -0.31 13.82
C GLU A 229 -8.07 0.24 12.64
N ARG A 230 -8.14 -0.48 11.50
CA ARG A 230 -8.84 -0.03 10.30
C ARG A 230 -10.32 0.30 10.56
N ILE A 231 -10.98 -0.43 11.47
CA ILE A 231 -12.39 -0.20 11.79
C ILE A 231 -12.55 0.37 13.22
N MET A 232 -11.55 1.11 13.72
CA MET A 232 -11.67 1.74 15.03
C MET A 232 -12.78 2.81 15.11
N GLU A 233 -13.18 3.40 13.96
CA GLU A 233 -14.26 4.38 13.85
C GLU A 233 -14.99 4.22 12.51
N ARG A 234 -14.33 4.56 11.41
CA ARG A 234 -14.86 4.42 10.06
C ARG A 234 -13.75 4.08 9.08
N TYR A 235 -14.03 3.13 8.24
CA TYR A 235 -13.19 2.59 7.19
C TYR A 235 -13.82 2.79 5.82
N SER A 236 -13.00 2.98 4.80
CA SER A 236 -13.39 3.03 3.39
C SER A 236 -12.44 2.19 2.56
N ILE A 237 -12.95 1.47 1.60
CA ILE A 237 -12.14 0.77 0.59
C ILE A 237 -12.65 1.12 -0.81
N LEU A 238 -11.72 1.53 -1.68
CA LEU A 238 -11.97 1.70 -3.11
C LEU A 238 -11.44 0.47 -3.83
N ILE A 239 -12.32 -0.33 -4.36
CA ILE A 239 -12.00 -1.54 -5.12
C ILE A 239 -11.98 -1.17 -6.60
N SER A 240 -10.89 -1.52 -7.30
CA SER A 240 -10.71 -1.33 -8.73
C SER A 240 -10.62 -2.67 -9.42
N GLN A 241 -11.58 -2.98 -10.28
CA GLN A 241 -11.66 -4.19 -11.09
C GLN A 241 -11.14 -3.90 -12.49
N LYS A 242 -10.26 -4.75 -12.98
CA LYS A 242 -9.58 -4.66 -14.28
C LYS A 242 -9.75 -5.99 -15.01
N GLY A 243 -10.26 -5.97 -16.23
CA GLY A 243 -10.26 -7.15 -17.09
C GLY A 243 -8.87 -7.43 -17.63
N LEU A 244 -8.50 -8.69 -17.71
CA LEU A 244 -7.24 -9.13 -18.31
C LEU A 244 -7.51 -9.92 -19.59
N ALA A 245 -6.59 -9.82 -20.57
CA ALA A 245 -6.56 -10.77 -21.65
C ALA A 245 -6.01 -12.10 -21.14
N SER A 246 -6.60 -13.22 -21.54
CA SER A 246 -6.19 -14.56 -21.05
C SER A 246 -4.71 -14.87 -21.31
N LYS A 247 -4.13 -14.32 -22.39
CA LYS A 247 -2.68 -14.41 -22.68
C LYS A 247 -1.80 -13.74 -21.62
N ASP A 248 -2.33 -12.76 -20.87
CA ASP A 248 -1.59 -11.96 -19.88
C ASP A 248 -1.70 -12.55 -18.46
N VAL A 249 -2.65 -13.43 -18.23
CA VAL A 249 -2.88 -14.09 -16.92
C VAL A 249 -1.63 -14.82 -16.40
N PRO A 250 -0.91 -15.61 -17.21
CA PRO A 250 0.29 -16.30 -16.73
C PRO A 250 1.37 -15.37 -16.17
N PHE A 251 1.52 -14.16 -16.70
CA PHE A 251 2.43 -13.16 -16.14
C PHE A 251 2.06 -12.81 -14.70
N TRP A 252 0.79 -12.49 -14.46
CA TRP A 252 0.28 -12.11 -13.15
C TRP A 252 0.31 -13.27 -12.15
N GLU A 253 0.05 -14.51 -12.59
CA GLU A 253 0.17 -15.70 -11.76
C GLU A 253 1.62 -15.96 -11.32
N ILE A 254 2.59 -15.81 -12.23
CA ILE A 254 4.02 -15.95 -11.91
C ILE A 254 4.44 -14.83 -10.96
N LEU A 255 4.01 -13.58 -11.22
CA LEU A 255 4.32 -12.45 -10.37
C LEU A 255 3.75 -12.67 -8.95
N LYS A 256 2.51 -13.14 -8.85
CA LYS A 256 1.87 -13.49 -7.58
C LYS A 256 2.67 -14.54 -6.82
N LYS A 257 3.04 -15.65 -7.45
CA LYS A 257 3.88 -16.69 -6.84
C LYS A 257 5.22 -16.15 -6.37
N ASN A 258 5.87 -15.32 -7.17
CA ASN A 258 7.16 -14.75 -6.83
C ASN A 258 7.09 -13.72 -5.69
N THR A 259 5.93 -13.12 -5.42
CA THR A 259 5.76 -12.12 -4.35
C THR A 259 5.18 -12.70 -3.08
N GLU A 260 4.26 -13.65 -3.17
CA GLU A 260 3.56 -14.22 -2.02
C GLU A 260 4.26 -15.47 -1.43
N ASP A 261 4.96 -16.25 -2.28
CA ASP A 261 5.62 -17.50 -1.87
C ASP A 261 7.10 -17.33 -1.48
N ILE A 262 7.65 -16.11 -1.52
CA ILE A 262 9.06 -15.86 -1.13
C ILE A 262 9.24 -16.11 0.37
N GLY A 263 10.13 -17.04 0.70
CA GLY A 263 10.54 -17.32 2.09
C GLY A 263 10.08 -18.65 2.64
N SER A 264 9.33 -19.46 1.90
CA SER A 264 9.09 -20.85 2.27
C SER A 264 10.25 -21.73 1.78
N ILE A 265 10.60 -22.77 2.54
CA ILE A 265 11.61 -23.79 2.13
C ILE A 265 11.17 -24.60 0.89
N PHE A 266 9.92 -24.45 0.46
CA PHE A 266 9.33 -25.06 -0.72
C PHE A 266 9.05 -24.03 -1.84
N SER A 267 9.53 -22.77 -1.69
CA SER A 267 9.37 -21.76 -2.73
C SER A 267 9.98 -22.26 -4.03
N PRO A 268 9.23 -22.27 -5.14
CA PRO A 268 9.80 -22.55 -6.44
C PRO A 268 10.89 -21.51 -6.75
N LEU A 269 11.92 -21.91 -7.49
CA LEU A 269 12.92 -20.97 -7.97
C LEU A 269 12.20 -19.85 -8.73
N PRO A 270 12.57 -18.56 -8.51
CA PRO A 270 11.96 -17.44 -9.20
C PRO A 270 12.03 -17.69 -10.71
N SER A 271 10.88 -17.78 -11.37
CA SER A 271 10.81 -17.90 -12.80
C SER A 271 11.16 -16.58 -13.46
N LEU A 272 11.86 -16.61 -14.59
CA LEU A 272 12.05 -15.43 -15.41
C LEU A 272 10.67 -14.92 -15.85
N ILE A 273 10.30 -13.75 -15.38
CA ILE A 273 9.04 -13.12 -15.75
C ILE A 273 9.29 -12.40 -17.07
N GLY A 274 8.63 -12.86 -18.11
CA GLY A 274 8.52 -12.11 -19.36
C GLY A 274 7.56 -10.92 -19.20
N GLY A 275 6.99 -10.51 -20.31
CA GLY A 275 5.97 -9.45 -20.32
C GLY A 275 5.65 -9.11 -21.76
N ASN A 276 4.88 -8.05 -21.94
CA ASN A 276 4.54 -7.57 -23.27
C ASN A 276 5.37 -6.36 -23.73
N ILE A 277 6.45 -6.04 -23.01
CA ILE A 277 7.38 -4.95 -23.36
C ILE A 277 8.66 -5.53 -23.94
N GLN A 278 9.20 -4.88 -24.97
CA GLN A 278 10.43 -5.29 -25.67
C GLN A 278 11.36 -4.08 -25.85
N SER A 279 12.68 -4.33 -25.76
CA SER A 279 13.69 -3.34 -26.14
C SER A 279 13.78 -3.23 -27.66
N LEU A 280 13.84 -2.01 -28.17
CA LEU A 280 14.09 -1.72 -29.58
C LEU A 280 15.59 -1.64 -29.92
N ASP A 281 16.44 -1.57 -28.91
CA ASP A 281 17.88 -1.41 -29.12
C ASP A 281 18.59 -2.76 -29.29
N ALA A 282 19.59 -2.77 -30.18
CA ALA A 282 20.33 -3.99 -30.56
C ALA A 282 21.06 -4.66 -29.37
N ALA A 283 21.37 -3.91 -28.32
CA ALA A 283 22.01 -4.40 -27.10
C ALA A 283 21.11 -5.27 -26.21
N LYS A 284 19.83 -5.46 -26.56
CA LYS A 284 18.83 -6.25 -25.81
C LYS A 284 18.86 -5.98 -24.31
N SER A 285 18.72 -4.72 -23.92
CA SER A 285 18.56 -4.38 -22.50
C SER A 285 17.37 -5.15 -21.94
N PRO A 286 17.56 -5.97 -20.91
CA PRO A 286 16.48 -6.78 -20.38
C PRO A 286 15.37 -5.87 -19.81
N VAL A 287 14.13 -6.29 -20.01
CA VAL A 287 12.94 -5.60 -19.49
C VAL A 287 11.97 -6.63 -18.95
N ILE A 288 11.39 -6.33 -17.84
CA ILE A 288 10.29 -7.08 -17.19
C ILE A 288 9.10 -6.15 -17.16
N GLY A 289 7.94 -6.59 -17.61
CA GLY A 289 6.77 -5.76 -17.42
C GLY A 289 5.59 -6.15 -18.28
N GLN A 290 4.45 -5.82 -17.72
CA GLN A 290 3.16 -6.02 -18.35
C GLN A 290 2.38 -4.71 -18.30
N VAL A 291 1.94 -4.25 -19.45
CA VAL A 291 1.02 -3.12 -19.57
C VAL A 291 -0.28 -3.63 -20.15
N SER A 292 -1.37 -3.28 -19.54
CA SER A 292 -2.72 -3.56 -20.00
C SER A 292 -3.49 -2.27 -20.24
N LEU A 293 -4.49 -2.34 -21.10
CA LEU A 293 -5.32 -1.22 -21.51
C LEU A 293 -6.79 -1.63 -21.47
N GLY A 294 -7.64 -0.82 -20.88
CA GLY A 294 -9.07 -1.12 -20.81
C GLY A 294 -9.81 -0.29 -19.80
N VAL A 295 -11.08 -0.58 -19.61
CA VAL A 295 -11.93 0.12 -18.65
C VAL A 295 -11.64 -0.36 -17.24
N ILE A 296 -11.42 0.55 -16.29
CA ILE A 296 -11.32 0.25 -14.86
C ILE A 296 -12.68 0.50 -14.21
N ARG A 297 -13.27 -0.54 -13.65
CA ARG A 297 -14.53 -0.41 -12.89
C ARG A 297 -14.21 -0.26 -11.40
N GLN A 298 -14.76 0.78 -10.79
CA GLN A 298 -14.50 1.09 -9.38
C GLN A 298 -15.76 1.05 -8.53
N LYS A 299 -15.62 0.57 -7.30
CA LYS A 299 -16.66 0.62 -6.28
C LYS A 299 -16.03 0.97 -4.94
N ARG A 300 -16.58 2.03 -4.30
CA ARG A 300 -16.19 2.40 -2.95
C ARG A 300 -17.27 1.97 -1.97
N ILE A 301 -16.85 1.36 -0.88
CA ILE A 301 -17.72 1.04 0.25
C ILE A 301 -17.16 1.64 1.53
N TYR A 302 -18.02 1.80 2.52
CA TYR A 302 -17.69 2.29 3.85
C TYR A 302 -18.18 1.30 4.88
N ILE A 303 -17.43 1.17 5.98
CA ILE A 303 -17.79 0.33 7.12
C ILE A 303 -17.63 1.19 8.38
N ASN A 304 -18.71 1.37 9.13
CA ASN A 304 -18.66 2.06 10.41
C ASN A 304 -18.49 1.04 11.53
N GLN A 305 -17.77 1.39 12.58
CA GLN A 305 -17.54 0.52 13.72
C GLN A 305 -18.85 -0.04 14.32
N VAL A 306 -19.92 0.76 14.32
CA VAL A 306 -21.23 0.35 14.85
C VAL A 306 -21.87 -0.80 14.07
N GLU A 307 -21.59 -0.94 12.78
CA GLU A 307 -22.12 -1.99 11.90
C GLU A 307 -21.49 -3.36 12.18
N VAL A 308 -20.31 -3.36 12.80
CA VAL A 308 -19.51 -4.58 13.07
C VAL A 308 -19.30 -4.80 14.58
N SER A 309 -20.09 -4.11 15.41
CA SER A 309 -19.99 -4.19 16.88
C SER A 309 -20.28 -5.60 17.40
N PRO A 310 -19.57 -6.06 18.47
CA PRO A 310 -18.52 -5.38 19.20
C PRO A 310 -17.17 -5.37 18.47
N TRP A 311 -16.51 -4.20 18.45
CA TRP A 311 -15.20 -4.03 17.86
C TRP A 311 -14.24 -3.37 18.85
N ASN A 312 -13.53 -4.16 19.61
CA ASN A 312 -12.62 -3.67 20.64
C ASN A 312 -11.23 -3.49 20.03
N TYR A 313 -10.96 -2.26 19.59
CA TYR A 313 -9.65 -1.89 19.09
C TYR A 313 -8.62 -1.77 20.22
N LEU A 314 -7.54 -2.51 20.12
CA LEU A 314 -6.36 -2.44 20.98
C LEU A 314 -5.11 -2.54 20.11
N ASP A 315 -4.32 -1.47 20.05
CA ASP A 315 -3.02 -1.51 19.38
C ASP A 315 -1.91 -1.72 20.41
N PRO A 316 -1.20 -2.86 20.36
CA PRO A 316 -0.08 -3.13 21.26
C PRO A 316 1.00 -2.05 21.26
N LYS A 317 1.18 -1.32 20.15
CA LYS A 317 2.14 -0.21 20.02
C LYS A 317 1.86 0.95 20.98
N PHE A 318 0.63 1.08 21.48
CA PHE A 318 0.20 2.17 22.35
C PHE A 318 -0.23 1.71 23.74
N ASN A 319 0.07 0.47 24.13
CA ASN A 319 -0.28 -0.07 25.45
C ASN A 319 0.39 0.68 26.62
N ASP A 320 1.59 1.25 26.37
CA ASP A 320 2.35 2.06 27.33
C ASP A 320 1.92 3.54 27.34
N CYS A 321 0.92 3.92 26.54
CA CYS A 321 0.40 5.28 26.52
C CYS A 321 -0.41 5.58 27.79
N ALA A 322 0.13 6.46 28.60
CA ALA A 322 -0.48 6.93 29.83
C ALA A 322 -0.44 8.46 29.94
N ILE A 323 -1.34 8.99 30.73
CA ILE A 323 -1.29 10.36 31.24
C ILE A 323 -0.42 10.34 32.49
N GLY A 324 0.53 11.26 32.60
CA GLY A 324 1.41 11.34 33.77
C GLY A 324 0.63 11.56 35.08
N GLU A 325 1.13 10.99 36.15
CA GLU A 325 0.46 11.05 37.46
C GLU A 325 0.53 12.44 38.12
N GLU A 326 1.59 13.20 37.82
CA GLU A 326 1.79 14.54 38.36
C GLU A 326 1.55 15.60 37.28
N ALA A 327 0.82 16.66 37.67
CA ALA A 327 0.58 17.79 36.81
C ALA A 327 1.78 18.73 36.77
N VAL A 328 2.11 19.20 35.59
CA VAL A 328 3.12 20.22 35.34
C VAL A 328 2.49 21.59 35.63
N LEU A 329 3.11 22.38 36.52
CA LEU A 329 2.64 23.72 36.83
C LEU A 329 3.24 24.76 35.86
N ALA A 330 2.61 25.95 35.81
CA ALA A 330 2.96 26.99 34.83
C ALA A 330 4.45 27.38 34.82
N LYS A 331 5.13 27.35 35.95
CA LYS A 331 6.58 27.65 36.08
C LYS A 331 7.47 26.66 35.34
N ASP A 332 6.99 25.42 35.14
CA ASP A 332 7.75 24.30 34.59
C ASP A 332 7.36 23.98 33.10
N TYR A 333 6.38 24.71 32.54
CA TYR A 333 5.88 24.43 31.17
C TYR A 333 6.96 24.43 30.11
N GLN A 334 7.88 25.40 30.15
CA GLN A 334 8.97 25.48 29.15
C GLN A 334 9.94 24.32 29.26
N ALA A 335 10.24 23.88 30.48
CA ALA A 335 11.17 22.77 30.72
C ALA A 335 10.59 21.43 30.23
N ILE A 336 9.31 21.20 30.45
CA ILE A 336 8.65 19.90 30.18
C ILE A 336 8.04 19.86 28.78
N PHE A 337 7.33 20.92 28.36
CA PHE A 337 6.61 20.94 27.08
C PHE A 337 7.41 21.62 25.94
N GLY A 338 8.50 22.35 26.26
CA GLY A 338 9.19 23.22 25.30
C GLY A 338 9.83 22.51 24.12
N ASN A 339 10.25 21.26 24.28
CA ASN A 339 10.81 20.45 23.17
C ASN A 339 9.75 19.70 22.33
N GLY A 340 8.48 19.75 22.75
CA GLY A 340 7.37 19.11 22.04
C GLY A 340 7.31 17.58 22.11
N ALA A 341 8.19 16.92 22.87
CA ALA A 341 8.16 15.46 23.05
C ALA A 341 7.06 15.06 24.05
N VAL A 342 6.74 15.95 24.97
CA VAL A 342 5.66 15.82 25.95
C VAL A 342 4.66 16.96 25.70
N VAL A 343 3.39 16.67 25.83
CA VAL A 343 2.31 17.62 25.56
C VAL A 343 1.33 17.68 26.72
N PRO A 344 0.70 18.85 26.95
CA PRO A 344 -0.35 18.99 27.98
C PRO A 344 -1.62 18.24 27.54
N THR A 345 -2.28 17.55 28.48
CA THR A 345 -3.50 16.77 28.21
C THR A 345 -4.68 17.25 29.04
N ILE A 346 -4.82 16.80 30.27
CA ILE A 346 -5.93 17.14 31.17
C ILE A 346 -5.53 18.33 32.02
N PRO A 347 -6.38 19.36 32.16
CA PRO A 347 -6.10 20.48 33.05
C PRO A 347 -6.23 20.08 34.54
N LEU A 348 -5.28 20.52 35.36
CA LEU A 348 -5.42 20.52 36.83
C LEU A 348 -6.10 21.81 37.24
N MET A 349 -7.25 21.70 37.89
CA MET A 349 -8.07 22.84 38.28
C MET A 349 -8.15 23.00 39.82
N VAL A 350 -8.12 24.25 40.27
CA VAL A 350 -8.47 24.64 41.62
C VAL A 350 -9.63 25.63 41.52
N GLY A 351 -10.80 25.20 41.95
CA GLY A 351 -12.04 25.92 41.62
C GLY A 351 -12.26 26.00 40.12
N THR A 352 -12.36 27.23 39.59
CA THR A 352 -12.50 27.48 38.13
C THR A 352 -11.18 27.83 37.45
N THR A 353 -10.07 27.83 38.18
CA THR A 353 -8.76 28.24 37.65
C THR A 353 -7.91 27.04 37.29
N ILE A 354 -7.39 27.03 36.06
CA ILE A 354 -6.40 26.03 35.63
C ILE A 354 -5.04 26.43 36.19
N ILE A 355 -4.41 25.57 37.00
CA ILE A 355 -3.12 25.79 37.63
C ILE A 355 -2.00 24.94 37.02
N GLY A 356 -2.34 23.95 36.20
CA GLY A 356 -1.38 23.06 35.54
C GLY A 356 -2.03 22.12 34.57
N TYR A 357 -1.23 21.24 33.94
CA TYR A 357 -1.71 20.20 33.03
C TYR A 357 -0.99 18.88 33.28
N TYR A 358 -1.73 17.80 33.22
CA TYR A 358 -1.14 16.45 33.22
C TYR A 358 -0.44 16.18 31.87
N PRO A 359 0.80 15.69 31.88
CA PRO A 359 1.57 15.46 30.67
C PRO A 359 1.27 14.11 30.03
N SER A 360 1.46 14.00 28.72
CA SER A 360 1.61 12.72 28.02
C SER A 360 2.59 12.83 26.88
N SER A 361 3.09 11.71 26.40
CA SER A 361 4.02 11.73 25.27
C SER A 361 3.33 12.14 23.97
N ARG A 362 4.03 12.87 23.10
CA ARG A 362 3.52 13.28 21.79
C ARG A 362 3.13 12.08 20.94
N ARG A 363 3.86 10.99 21.03
CA ARG A 363 3.58 9.75 20.28
C ARG A 363 2.18 9.20 20.62
N CYS A 364 1.68 9.42 21.82
CA CYS A 364 0.39 8.94 22.29
C CYS A 364 -0.78 9.89 21.99
N THR A 365 -0.48 11.15 21.60
CA THR A 365 -1.47 12.23 21.49
C THR A 365 -1.53 12.89 20.13
N ASP A 366 -0.61 12.52 19.21
CA ASP A 366 -0.48 13.17 17.91
C ASP A 366 -0.57 12.14 16.78
N CYS A 367 -1.76 12.05 16.16
CA CYS A 367 -2.01 11.16 15.03
C CYS A 367 -1.18 11.53 13.80
N SER A 368 -0.73 12.80 13.68
CA SER A 368 0.02 13.25 12.50
C SER A 368 1.42 12.64 12.37
N LEU A 369 1.90 11.97 13.43
CA LEU A 369 3.13 11.18 13.38
C LEU A 369 2.98 9.88 12.56
N TYR A 370 1.74 9.44 12.32
CA TYR A 370 1.42 8.14 11.73
C TYR A 370 0.51 8.24 10.52
N ALA A 371 -0.19 9.37 10.34
CA ALA A 371 -1.27 9.53 9.39
C ALA A 371 -1.40 10.98 8.92
N SER A 372 -2.12 11.23 7.84
CA SER A 372 -2.38 12.57 7.32
C SER A 372 -3.53 13.26 8.05
N LYS A 373 -3.38 14.55 8.36
CA LYS A 373 -4.49 15.39 8.86
C LYS A 373 -5.45 15.83 7.75
N LEU A 374 -5.05 15.66 6.50
CA LEU A 374 -5.88 16.06 5.37
C LEU A 374 -7.02 15.05 5.19
N LYS A 375 -8.26 15.55 5.29
CA LYS A 375 -9.45 14.76 4.97
C LYS A 375 -9.47 14.46 3.46
N PRO A 376 -9.54 13.18 3.05
CA PRO A 376 -9.65 12.84 1.65
C PRO A 376 -10.92 13.44 1.02
N THR A 377 -10.84 13.88 -0.24
CA THR A 377 -11.96 14.54 -0.94
C THR A 377 -13.18 13.64 -1.12
N PHE A 378 -12.97 12.34 -1.18
CA PHE A 378 -14.04 11.34 -1.30
C PHE A 378 -14.69 10.97 0.05
N TRP A 379 -14.16 11.46 1.17
CA TRP A 379 -14.63 11.06 2.50
C TRP A 379 -15.97 11.70 2.82
N ILE A 380 -16.96 10.85 3.06
CA ILE A 380 -18.31 11.23 3.48
C ILE A 380 -18.40 11.05 5.00
N ASP A 381 -18.92 12.05 5.72
CA ASP A 381 -19.12 12.00 7.19
C ASP A 381 -20.32 11.13 7.56
#